data_79e4249ba2f1712d6e4827fdb67c817e
#
_entry.id   79e4249ba2f1712d6e4827fdb67c817e
#
_cell.length_a   1.000
_cell.length_b   1.000
_cell.length_c   1.000
_cell.angle_alpha   90.00
_cell.angle_beta   90.00
_cell.angle_gamma   90.00
#
_symmetry.space_group_name_H-M   'P 1'
#
loop_
_entity.id
_entity.type
_entity.pdbx_description
1 polymer ?
#
loop_
_entity_poly.entity_id
_entity_poly.type
_entity_poly.pdbx_seq_one_letter_code
_entity_poly.pdbx_strand_id
1 'polypeptide(L)'
;MRRSEARILTTHTGSLPRPPELTRLHIARARGESVDPAELDRLGQQALRGIVRKQATAGVDIGNNGEQQREGFFLHIRHRMSGFGGSWQRRTRADALRYPIFRRIMEEQLAARQAVSNMGPPKAIDAVRYLGRAGIEAECADFRAALDETGTHFAEPFLTAPSPGIIAGAMKNEHYETEQAYLDDIGTALKEEYEAIVDAGFLLQLDCPDLALERHLSYQDQPLGDFLGFVERVVGTINKAVANIPPEKVRLHVCWGNYEGPHDCDVPLADILPILQQSKVGAFFLPFANPRHAHEYHVFEKQPLADDQILVAGVIDSLTNFVEHPEAVADRIERVAQVVGDPKRVIAGTDCGFDTSAGMGRVAEDVVWAKLTALAEGARLASKRLGMG
;
A
#
# COMPACT_ATOMS: atom_id res chain seq x y z
N MET A 1 -16.71 7.53 -1.28
CA MET A 1 -15.96 7.08 -0.06
C MET A 1 -16.70 7.54 1.17
N ARG A 2 -16.86 6.66 2.16
CA ARG A 2 -17.52 7.00 3.41
C ARG A 2 -16.66 7.95 4.25
N ARG A 3 -17.29 8.92 4.90
CA ARG A 3 -16.68 9.83 5.88
C ARG A 3 -16.92 9.33 7.30
N SER A 4 -16.13 9.78 8.23
CA SER A 4 -16.25 9.53 9.68
C SER A 4 -17.41 10.35 10.29
N GLU A 5 -18.65 10.11 9.87
CA GLU A 5 -19.81 10.96 10.24
C GLU A 5 -20.14 10.90 11.75
N ALA A 6 -20.25 9.70 12.30
CA ALA A 6 -20.62 9.49 13.71
C ALA A 6 -19.41 9.21 14.61
N ARG A 7 -18.33 8.73 14.05
CA ARG A 7 -17.06 8.41 14.72
C ARG A 7 -15.93 8.29 13.70
N ILE A 8 -14.71 8.38 14.16
CA ILE A 8 -13.52 8.08 13.33
C ILE A 8 -13.59 6.63 12.88
N LEU A 9 -13.60 6.41 11.57
CA LEU A 9 -13.52 5.10 10.96
C LEU A 9 -12.08 4.58 10.96
N THR A 10 -11.94 3.25 10.94
CA THR A 10 -10.65 2.57 10.96
C THR A 10 -10.42 1.76 9.69
N THR A 11 -9.18 1.72 9.24
CA THR A 11 -8.72 0.93 8.08
C THR A 11 -7.28 0.48 8.28
N HIS A 12 -6.73 -0.23 7.30
CA HIS A 12 -5.30 -0.52 7.19
C HIS A 12 -4.86 -0.39 5.72
N THR A 13 -3.55 -0.51 5.48
CA THR A 13 -2.99 -0.23 4.14
C THR A 13 -3.27 -1.34 3.12
N GLY A 14 -3.40 -2.60 3.54
CA GLY A 14 -3.71 -3.69 2.59
C GLY A 14 -3.18 -5.04 3.04
N SER A 15 -1.89 -5.27 2.87
CA SER A 15 -1.31 -6.58 3.16
C SER A 15 -1.30 -6.92 4.65
N LEU A 16 -1.75 -8.12 4.97
CA LEU A 16 -1.83 -8.68 6.32
C LEU A 16 -1.05 -10.01 6.38
N PRO A 17 -0.62 -10.45 7.58
CA PRO A 17 0.17 -11.67 7.71
C PRO A 17 -0.48 -12.88 7.04
N ARG A 18 0.32 -13.59 6.25
CA ARG A 18 -0.10 -14.84 5.58
C ARG A 18 0.20 -16.05 6.45
N PRO A 19 -0.66 -17.10 6.43
CA PRO A 19 -0.33 -18.37 7.07
C PRO A 19 0.99 -18.94 6.55
N PRO A 20 1.81 -19.61 7.41
CA PRO A 20 3.12 -20.11 7.03
C PRO A 20 3.09 -21.07 5.83
N GLU A 21 2.05 -21.89 5.70
CA GLU A 21 1.89 -22.83 4.59
C GLU A 21 1.69 -22.10 3.24
N LEU A 22 0.82 -21.09 3.22
CA LEU A 22 0.60 -20.25 2.04
C LEU A 22 1.87 -19.46 1.70
N THR A 23 2.54 -18.91 2.70
CA THR A 23 3.83 -18.20 2.52
C THR A 23 4.87 -19.08 1.85
N ARG A 24 5.00 -20.35 2.27
CA ARG A 24 5.94 -21.31 1.64
C ARG A 24 5.62 -21.56 0.17
N LEU A 25 4.34 -21.68 -0.20
CA LEU A 25 3.95 -21.87 -1.60
C LEU A 25 4.25 -20.63 -2.45
N HIS A 26 3.98 -19.43 -1.93
CA HIS A 26 4.36 -18.19 -2.63
C HIS A 26 5.86 -18.09 -2.84
N ILE A 27 6.67 -18.45 -1.84
CA ILE A 27 8.14 -18.46 -1.95
C ILE A 27 8.61 -19.49 -2.99
N ALA A 28 8.09 -20.70 -2.96
CA ALA A 28 8.42 -21.75 -3.93
C ALA A 28 8.09 -21.29 -5.35
N ARG A 29 6.88 -20.77 -5.58
CA ARG A 29 6.47 -20.22 -6.89
C ARG A 29 7.37 -19.07 -7.33
N ALA A 30 7.72 -18.17 -6.44
CA ALA A 30 8.59 -17.03 -6.76
C ALA A 30 10.02 -17.46 -7.15
N ARG A 31 10.48 -18.61 -6.65
CA ARG A 31 11.77 -19.24 -7.03
C ARG A 31 11.71 -20.08 -8.30
N GLY A 32 10.54 -20.19 -8.93
CA GLY A 32 10.33 -21.03 -10.12
C GLY A 32 10.21 -22.51 -9.81
N GLU A 33 10.01 -22.89 -8.54
CA GLU A 33 9.73 -24.26 -8.14
C GLU A 33 8.30 -24.67 -8.56
N SER A 34 8.09 -25.96 -8.80
CA SER A 34 6.75 -26.46 -9.13
C SER A 34 5.84 -26.38 -7.90
N VAL A 35 4.72 -25.68 -8.04
CA VAL A 35 3.66 -25.55 -7.03
C VAL A 35 2.35 -26.01 -7.65
N ASP A 36 1.58 -26.82 -6.93
CA ASP A 36 0.22 -27.18 -7.36
C ASP A 36 -0.69 -25.93 -7.31
N PRO A 37 -1.22 -25.47 -8.46
CA PRO A 37 -2.09 -24.29 -8.50
C PRO A 37 -3.37 -24.47 -7.65
N ALA A 38 -3.95 -25.67 -7.64
CA ALA A 38 -5.17 -25.96 -6.90
C ALA A 38 -4.94 -25.86 -5.38
N GLU A 39 -3.78 -26.31 -4.90
CA GLU A 39 -3.41 -26.19 -3.48
C GLU A 39 -3.12 -24.74 -3.10
N LEU A 40 -2.47 -23.97 -3.96
CA LEU A 40 -2.23 -22.54 -3.75
C LEU A 40 -3.56 -21.77 -3.65
N ASP A 41 -4.48 -22.02 -4.56
CA ASP A 41 -5.81 -21.39 -4.57
C ASP A 41 -6.61 -21.76 -3.33
N ARG A 42 -6.63 -23.05 -2.98
CA ARG A 42 -7.33 -23.55 -1.78
C ARG A 42 -6.84 -22.88 -0.50
N LEU A 43 -5.52 -22.82 -0.30
CA LEU A 43 -4.91 -22.16 0.87
C LEU A 43 -5.14 -20.66 0.84
N GLY A 44 -5.07 -20.03 -0.33
CA GLY A 44 -5.38 -18.61 -0.51
C GLY A 44 -6.80 -18.25 -0.08
N GLN A 45 -7.79 -19.00 -0.54
CA GLN A 45 -9.19 -18.83 -0.15
C GLN A 45 -9.44 -19.12 1.34
N GLN A 46 -8.79 -20.13 1.90
CA GLN A 46 -8.87 -20.41 3.34
C GLN A 46 -8.28 -19.25 4.17
N ALA A 47 -7.11 -18.74 3.79
CA ALA A 47 -6.46 -17.61 4.42
C ALA A 47 -7.33 -16.34 4.33
N LEU A 48 -7.93 -16.09 3.17
CA LEU A 48 -8.84 -14.97 2.94
C LEU A 48 -10.03 -14.98 3.91
N ARG A 49 -10.72 -16.11 4.10
CA ARG A 49 -11.81 -16.22 5.08
C ARG A 49 -11.34 -15.95 6.52
N GLY A 50 -10.14 -16.42 6.85
CA GLY A 50 -9.51 -16.19 8.16
C GLY A 50 -9.22 -14.71 8.38
N ILE A 51 -8.64 -14.05 7.39
CA ILE A 51 -8.23 -12.64 7.47
C ILE A 51 -9.43 -11.69 7.58
N VAL A 52 -10.52 -11.97 6.86
CA VAL A 52 -11.76 -11.18 6.92
C VAL A 52 -12.35 -11.19 8.33
N ARG A 53 -12.45 -12.39 8.96
CA ARG A 53 -12.94 -12.51 10.34
C ARG A 53 -12.05 -11.80 11.35
N LYS A 54 -10.73 -11.93 11.23
CA LYS A 54 -9.77 -11.30 12.13
C LYS A 54 -9.83 -9.77 12.07
N GLN A 55 -9.96 -9.19 10.87
CA GLN A 55 -10.15 -7.73 10.69
C GLN A 55 -11.42 -7.26 11.41
N ALA A 56 -12.55 -7.93 11.20
CA ALA A 56 -13.81 -7.58 11.85
C ALA A 56 -13.72 -7.71 13.38
N THR A 57 -13.09 -8.76 13.90
CA THR A 57 -12.87 -8.97 15.33
C THR A 57 -11.97 -7.89 15.93
N ALA A 58 -10.97 -7.41 15.21
CA ALA A 58 -10.08 -6.33 15.63
C ALA A 58 -10.75 -4.94 15.57
N GLY A 59 -11.96 -4.83 15.01
CA GLY A 59 -12.70 -3.57 14.93
C GLY A 59 -12.32 -2.71 13.72
N VAL A 60 -11.83 -3.32 12.65
CA VAL A 60 -11.56 -2.62 11.38
C VAL A 60 -12.89 -2.36 10.65
N ASP A 61 -13.15 -1.10 10.29
CA ASP A 61 -14.36 -0.68 9.60
C ASP A 61 -14.31 -0.82 8.08
N ILE A 62 -13.14 -0.52 7.52
CA ILE A 62 -12.88 -0.53 6.08
C ILE A 62 -11.76 -1.53 5.84
N GLY A 63 -12.13 -2.76 5.53
CA GLY A 63 -11.22 -3.91 5.39
C GLY A 63 -11.07 -4.38 3.95
N ASN A 64 -10.13 -5.33 3.74
CA ASN A 64 -9.84 -5.91 2.44
C ASN A 64 -9.54 -7.42 2.51
N ASN A 65 -9.04 -7.98 1.40
CA ASN A 65 -8.65 -9.37 1.27
C ASN A 65 -7.28 -9.71 1.92
N GLY A 66 -6.59 -8.74 2.54
CA GLY A 66 -5.27 -8.92 3.15
C GLY A 66 -4.16 -9.29 2.16
N GLU A 67 -4.42 -9.20 0.86
CA GLU A 67 -3.51 -9.61 -0.23
C GLU A 67 -3.05 -11.08 -0.12
N GLN A 68 -3.89 -11.94 0.48
CA GLN A 68 -3.52 -13.30 0.80
C GLN A 68 -3.13 -14.13 -0.42
N GLN A 69 -3.80 -13.90 -1.56
CA GLN A 69 -3.60 -14.64 -2.81
C GLN A 69 -2.45 -14.10 -3.67
N ARG A 70 -1.81 -13.00 -3.24
CA ARG A 70 -0.69 -12.34 -3.93
C ARG A 70 0.63 -12.69 -3.27
N GLU A 71 1.68 -12.90 -4.06
CA GLU A 71 3.04 -13.11 -3.56
C GLU A 71 3.71 -11.82 -3.07
N GLY A 72 3.21 -10.66 -3.50
CA GLY A 72 3.66 -9.33 -3.11
C GLY A 72 2.78 -8.26 -3.74
N PHE A 73 2.74 -7.06 -3.15
CA PHE A 73 1.81 -6.00 -3.50
C PHE A 73 1.92 -5.51 -4.96
N PHE A 74 3.10 -5.61 -5.59
CA PHE A 74 3.29 -5.28 -7.01
C PHE A 74 3.81 -6.45 -7.86
N LEU A 75 4.48 -7.46 -7.26
CA LEU A 75 5.10 -8.55 -8.01
C LEU A 75 4.09 -9.45 -8.71
N HIS A 76 2.88 -9.57 -8.16
CA HIS A 76 1.80 -10.39 -8.74
C HIS A 76 1.38 -9.93 -10.15
N ILE A 77 1.67 -8.68 -10.51
CA ILE A 77 1.37 -8.12 -11.83
C ILE A 77 2.04 -8.89 -12.97
N ARG A 78 3.19 -9.49 -12.74
CA ARG A 78 3.87 -10.35 -13.74
C ARG A 78 3.02 -11.56 -14.18
N HIS A 79 2.00 -11.92 -13.41
CA HIS A 79 1.05 -12.97 -13.76
C HIS A 79 -0.21 -12.43 -14.45
N ARG A 80 -0.37 -11.11 -14.50
CA ARG A 80 -1.53 -10.41 -15.10
C ARG A 80 -1.18 -9.58 -16.33
N MET A 81 0.13 -9.36 -16.56
CA MET A 81 0.62 -8.59 -17.70
C MET A 81 1.70 -9.36 -18.45
N SER A 82 1.74 -9.22 -19.77
CA SER A 82 2.85 -9.64 -20.62
C SER A 82 3.97 -8.57 -20.64
N GLY A 83 5.05 -8.89 -21.35
CA GLY A 83 6.17 -7.97 -21.55
C GLY A 83 7.26 -8.03 -20.48
N PHE A 84 7.07 -8.78 -19.40
CA PHE A 84 8.04 -8.92 -18.32
C PHE A 84 8.83 -10.24 -18.41
N GLY A 85 10.16 -10.16 -18.15
CA GLY A 85 11.03 -11.32 -18.12
C GLY A 85 12.39 -11.03 -17.53
N GLY A 86 13.22 -12.12 -17.40
CA GLY A 86 14.53 -12.01 -16.78
C GLY A 86 14.46 -11.52 -15.34
N SER A 87 15.58 -10.98 -14.86
CA SER A 87 15.66 -10.34 -13.53
C SER A 87 16.75 -9.28 -13.54
N TRP A 88 16.71 -8.37 -12.57
CA TRP A 88 17.76 -7.40 -12.32
C TRP A 88 17.80 -7.07 -10.83
N GLN A 89 18.92 -6.50 -10.38
CA GLN A 89 19.08 -6.10 -8.98
C GLN A 89 18.75 -4.62 -8.83
N ARG A 90 17.75 -4.30 -8.02
CA ARG A 90 17.45 -2.91 -7.63
C ARG A 90 18.60 -2.29 -6.84
N ARG A 91 18.73 -0.98 -6.92
CA ARG A 91 19.76 -0.22 -6.18
C ARG A 91 19.54 -0.34 -4.67
N THR A 92 20.64 -0.27 -3.93
CA THR A 92 20.58 -0.10 -2.46
C THR A 92 20.12 1.32 -2.15
N ARG A 93 19.29 1.48 -1.14
CA ARG A 93 18.77 2.78 -0.67
C ARG A 93 19.91 3.70 -0.22
N ALA A 94 19.78 5.00 -0.49
CA ALA A 94 20.80 6.00 -0.17
C ALA A 94 21.10 6.09 1.34
N ASP A 95 20.07 6.00 2.18
CA ASP A 95 20.24 5.99 3.64
C ASP A 95 21.02 4.76 4.13
N ALA A 96 20.75 3.57 3.59
CA ALA A 96 21.53 2.38 3.91
C ALA A 96 23.01 2.51 3.48
N LEU A 97 23.30 3.22 2.38
CA LEU A 97 24.68 3.50 1.94
C LEU A 97 25.39 4.47 2.87
N ARG A 98 24.68 5.39 3.52
CA ARG A 98 25.24 6.35 4.50
C ARG A 98 25.69 5.68 5.80
N TYR A 99 25.08 4.54 6.17
CA TYR A 99 25.31 3.85 7.44
C TYR A 99 25.82 2.42 7.21
N PRO A 100 27.13 2.21 6.96
CA PRO A 100 27.66 0.91 6.56
C PRO A 100 27.47 -0.19 7.60
N ILE A 101 27.41 0.12 8.90
CA ILE A 101 27.14 -0.86 9.97
C ILE A 101 25.68 -1.30 9.89
N PHE A 102 24.74 -0.36 9.77
CA PHE A 102 23.32 -0.65 9.57
C PHE A 102 23.09 -1.49 8.32
N ARG A 103 23.71 -1.11 7.20
CA ARG A 103 23.63 -1.84 5.94
C ARG A 103 24.00 -3.30 6.10
N ARG A 104 25.13 -3.58 6.77
CA ARG A 104 25.58 -4.96 7.02
C ARG A 104 24.55 -5.75 7.83
N ILE A 105 24.04 -5.17 8.93
CA ILE A 105 23.01 -5.81 9.77
C ILE A 105 21.75 -6.10 8.95
N MET A 106 21.28 -5.15 8.13
CA MET A 106 20.13 -5.30 7.26
C MET A 106 20.34 -6.42 6.22
N GLU A 107 21.50 -6.47 5.58
CA GLU A 107 21.86 -7.50 4.59
C GLU A 107 21.90 -8.90 5.25
N GLU A 108 22.47 -9.03 6.44
CA GLU A 108 22.51 -10.29 7.23
C GLU A 108 21.07 -10.75 7.58
N GLN A 109 20.23 -9.82 8.04
CA GLN A 109 18.83 -10.11 8.39
C GLN A 109 18.01 -10.53 7.16
N LEU A 110 18.20 -9.86 6.02
CA LEU A 110 17.51 -10.21 4.77
C LEU A 110 17.96 -11.57 4.24
N ALA A 111 19.25 -11.88 4.29
CA ALA A 111 19.79 -13.17 3.86
C ALA A 111 19.26 -14.35 4.70
N ALA A 112 18.97 -14.12 5.98
CA ALA A 112 18.41 -15.13 6.89
C ALA A 112 16.92 -15.37 6.68
N ARG A 113 16.19 -14.47 5.97
CA ARG A 113 14.75 -14.55 5.78
C ARG A 113 14.37 -15.51 4.67
N GLN A 114 13.33 -16.28 4.93
CA GLN A 114 12.60 -17.01 3.91
C GLN A 114 11.39 -16.17 3.46
N ALA A 115 11.54 -15.45 2.34
CA ALA A 115 10.54 -14.53 1.86
C ALA A 115 10.61 -14.35 0.34
N VAL A 116 9.53 -13.84 -0.25
CA VAL A 116 9.52 -13.37 -1.63
C VAL A 116 10.28 -12.05 -1.70
N SER A 117 11.38 -12.02 -2.44
CA SER A 117 12.21 -10.83 -2.58
C SER A 117 11.63 -9.87 -3.61
N ASN A 118 11.54 -8.59 -3.25
CA ASN A 118 11.21 -7.50 -4.17
C ASN A 118 12.46 -6.76 -4.71
N MET A 119 13.66 -7.26 -4.40
CA MET A 119 14.93 -6.68 -4.85
C MET A 119 15.44 -7.25 -6.17
N GLY A 120 14.88 -8.35 -6.63
CA GLY A 120 15.21 -9.00 -7.90
C GLY A 120 13.98 -9.16 -8.81
N PRO A 121 13.23 -8.08 -9.10
CA PRO A 121 12.04 -8.17 -9.93
C PRO A 121 12.40 -8.40 -11.41
N PRO A 122 11.41 -8.78 -12.26
CA PRO A 122 11.64 -8.89 -13.70
C PRO A 122 11.92 -7.52 -14.34
N LYS A 123 12.29 -7.55 -15.62
CA LYS A 123 12.49 -6.37 -16.48
C LYS A 123 11.36 -6.30 -17.51
N ALA A 124 11.06 -5.12 -18.03
CA ALA A 124 10.26 -4.96 -19.23
C ALA A 124 11.18 -5.25 -20.44
N ILE A 125 10.92 -6.37 -21.14
CA ILE A 125 11.70 -6.85 -22.28
C ILE A 125 10.89 -6.89 -23.57
N ASP A 126 9.60 -6.60 -23.50
CA ASP A 126 8.66 -6.49 -24.60
C ASP A 126 7.51 -5.53 -24.19
N ALA A 127 6.58 -5.24 -25.11
CA ALA A 127 5.43 -4.38 -24.86
C ALA A 127 4.55 -4.93 -23.73
N VAL A 128 4.29 -4.07 -22.73
CA VAL A 128 3.45 -4.41 -21.58
C VAL A 128 1.98 -4.35 -21.97
N ARG A 129 1.26 -5.45 -21.76
CA ARG A 129 -0.18 -5.55 -22.05
C ARG A 129 -0.87 -6.35 -20.95
N TYR A 130 -2.08 -5.95 -20.59
CA TYR A 130 -2.91 -6.72 -19.67
C TYR A 130 -3.39 -8.02 -20.33
N LEU A 131 -3.35 -9.14 -19.60
CA LEU A 131 -3.69 -10.48 -20.11
C LEU A 131 -5.19 -10.81 -19.98
N GLY A 132 -6.01 -9.79 -19.66
CA GLY A 132 -7.45 -9.93 -19.49
C GLY A 132 -7.89 -9.95 -18.02
N ARG A 133 -9.17 -9.62 -17.79
CA ARG A 133 -9.72 -9.35 -16.46
C ARG A 133 -9.93 -10.60 -15.58
N ALA A 134 -9.88 -11.81 -16.14
CA ALA A 134 -10.23 -13.04 -15.41
C ALA A 134 -9.50 -13.19 -14.05
N GLY A 135 -8.22 -12.80 -13.98
CA GLY A 135 -7.45 -12.91 -12.73
C GLY A 135 -7.92 -11.96 -11.63
N ILE A 136 -8.23 -10.70 -11.97
CA ILE A 136 -8.74 -9.74 -10.99
C ILE A 136 -10.20 -9.99 -10.66
N GLU A 137 -11.01 -10.40 -11.63
CA GLU A 137 -12.41 -10.76 -11.41
C GLU A 137 -12.54 -11.96 -10.47
N ALA A 138 -11.68 -12.97 -10.61
CA ALA A 138 -11.61 -14.11 -9.70
C ALA A 138 -11.25 -13.65 -8.27
N GLU A 139 -10.23 -12.79 -8.11
CA GLU A 139 -9.86 -12.25 -6.78
C GLU A 139 -10.98 -11.44 -6.15
N CYS A 140 -11.70 -10.62 -6.93
CA CYS A 140 -12.88 -9.89 -6.48
C CYS A 140 -14.01 -10.84 -6.04
N ALA A 141 -14.27 -11.89 -6.83
CA ALA A 141 -15.30 -12.89 -6.53
C ALA A 141 -14.97 -13.68 -5.26
N ASP A 142 -13.73 -14.11 -5.08
CA ASP A 142 -13.26 -14.78 -3.87
C ASP A 142 -13.42 -13.91 -2.63
N PHE A 143 -13.10 -12.61 -2.73
CA PHE A 143 -13.29 -11.69 -1.62
C PHE A 143 -14.76 -11.49 -1.28
N ARG A 144 -15.63 -11.35 -2.30
CA ARG A 144 -17.09 -11.29 -2.10
C ARG A 144 -17.60 -12.54 -1.40
N ALA A 145 -17.23 -13.72 -1.89
CA ALA A 145 -17.61 -14.98 -1.30
C ALA A 145 -17.15 -15.09 0.16
N ALA A 146 -15.92 -14.66 0.47
CA ALA A 146 -15.41 -14.67 1.85
C ALA A 146 -16.21 -13.74 2.79
N LEU A 147 -16.62 -12.56 2.31
CA LEU A 147 -17.50 -11.65 3.08
C LEU A 147 -18.84 -12.30 3.37
N ASP A 148 -19.48 -12.89 2.36
CA ASP A 148 -20.79 -13.53 2.48
C ASP A 148 -20.73 -14.76 3.39
N GLU A 149 -19.76 -15.66 3.21
CA GLU A 149 -19.58 -16.87 4.01
C GLU A 149 -19.24 -16.58 5.48
N THR A 150 -18.53 -15.49 5.75
CA THR A 150 -18.18 -15.09 7.12
C THR A 150 -19.22 -14.23 7.80
N GLY A 151 -20.20 -13.72 7.05
CA GLY A 151 -21.17 -12.75 7.53
C GLY A 151 -20.53 -11.42 7.92
N THR A 152 -19.36 -11.10 7.35
CA THR A 152 -18.62 -9.87 7.68
C THR A 152 -19.11 -8.71 6.82
N HIS A 153 -19.45 -7.61 7.48
CA HIS A 153 -19.90 -6.38 6.83
C HIS A 153 -18.95 -5.23 7.14
N PHE A 154 -18.00 -4.97 6.24
CA PHE A 154 -17.22 -3.74 6.29
C PHE A 154 -18.07 -2.54 5.85
N ALA A 155 -17.83 -1.38 6.44
CA ALA A 155 -18.52 -0.15 6.06
C ALA A 155 -18.33 0.17 4.55
N GLU A 156 -17.12 -0.11 4.04
CA GLU A 156 -16.77 0.04 2.62
C GLU A 156 -15.52 -0.83 2.33
N PRO A 157 -15.69 -2.05 1.79
CA PRO A 157 -14.53 -2.91 1.49
C PRO A 157 -13.71 -2.37 0.33
N PHE A 158 -12.39 -2.63 0.34
CA PHE A 158 -11.45 -2.16 -0.68
C PHE A 158 -10.55 -3.27 -1.21
N LEU A 159 -9.96 -3.03 -2.39
CA LEU A 159 -8.84 -3.79 -2.92
C LEU A 159 -7.69 -2.86 -3.30
N THR A 160 -6.47 -3.35 -3.13
CA THR A 160 -5.24 -2.66 -3.51
C THR A 160 -4.88 -2.94 -4.97
N ALA A 161 -4.20 -2.00 -5.61
CA ALA A 161 -3.50 -2.21 -6.87
C ALA A 161 -2.21 -1.38 -6.88
N PRO A 162 -1.12 -1.83 -7.53
CA PRO A 162 0.09 -1.05 -7.62
C PRO A 162 -0.10 0.16 -8.54
N SER A 163 0.66 1.23 -8.28
CA SER A 163 0.75 2.36 -9.20
C SER A 163 1.51 2.00 -10.48
N PRO A 164 1.35 2.78 -11.57
CA PRO A 164 2.24 2.66 -12.74
C PRO A 164 3.70 2.93 -12.38
N GLY A 165 3.93 3.87 -11.47
CA GLY A 165 5.27 4.29 -11.09
C GLY A 165 6.05 3.25 -10.29
N ILE A 166 5.40 2.47 -9.39
CA ILE A 166 6.12 1.39 -8.70
C ILE A 166 6.53 0.27 -9.66
N ILE A 167 5.71 -0.02 -10.67
CA ILE A 167 6.07 -0.99 -11.70
C ILE A 167 7.24 -0.45 -12.53
N ALA A 168 7.17 0.78 -13.02
CA ALA A 168 8.24 1.40 -13.82
C ALA A 168 9.55 1.54 -13.04
N GLY A 169 9.50 1.95 -11.77
CA GLY A 169 10.68 2.09 -10.91
C GLY A 169 11.27 0.76 -10.43
N ALA A 170 10.42 -0.25 -10.22
CA ALA A 170 10.87 -1.55 -9.76
C ALA A 170 11.30 -2.49 -10.90
N MET A 171 10.59 -2.49 -12.03
CA MET A 171 10.83 -3.38 -13.16
C MET A 171 11.56 -2.60 -14.26
N LYS A 172 12.89 -2.76 -14.34
CA LYS A 172 13.76 -2.01 -15.24
C LYS A 172 13.28 -2.05 -16.69
N ASN A 173 13.18 -0.88 -17.33
CA ASN A 173 12.89 -0.79 -18.74
C ASN A 173 14.09 -1.24 -19.59
N GLU A 174 13.91 -2.24 -20.44
CA GLU A 174 14.87 -2.68 -21.48
C GLU A 174 14.20 -2.78 -22.87
N HIS A 175 12.96 -2.29 -23.02
CA HIS A 175 12.20 -2.35 -24.27
C HIS A 175 11.86 -0.97 -24.85
N TYR A 176 11.36 -0.06 -24.01
CA TYR A 176 10.84 1.24 -24.45
C TYR A 176 11.95 2.27 -24.61
N GLU A 177 11.84 3.12 -25.65
CA GLU A 177 12.80 4.20 -25.89
C GLU A 177 12.74 5.30 -24.83
N THR A 178 11.57 5.53 -24.23
CA THR A 178 11.37 6.56 -23.20
C THR A 178 10.67 6.03 -21.97
N GLU A 179 10.94 6.61 -20.81
CA GLU A 179 10.22 6.30 -19.57
C GLU A 179 8.72 6.61 -19.69
N GLN A 180 8.35 7.69 -20.41
CA GLN A 180 6.95 8.05 -20.59
C GLN A 180 6.18 6.99 -21.41
N ALA A 181 6.76 6.45 -22.47
CA ALA A 181 6.13 5.40 -23.26
C ALA A 181 5.90 4.13 -22.41
N TYR A 182 6.87 3.80 -21.54
CA TYR A 182 6.74 2.69 -20.61
C TYR A 182 5.63 2.93 -19.58
N LEU A 183 5.58 4.12 -18.97
CA LEU A 183 4.52 4.51 -18.04
C LEU A 183 3.13 4.50 -18.70
N ASP A 184 3.01 4.97 -19.93
CA ASP A 184 1.74 5.03 -20.66
C ASP A 184 1.18 3.62 -20.95
N ASP A 185 2.03 2.66 -21.35
CA ASP A 185 1.62 1.27 -21.58
C ASP A 185 1.24 0.57 -20.24
N ILE A 186 2.03 0.77 -19.17
CA ILE A 186 1.68 0.26 -17.84
C ILE A 186 0.33 0.85 -17.39
N GLY A 187 0.16 2.17 -17.51
CA GLY A 187 -1.08 2.84 -17.10
C GLY A 187 -2.29 2.35 -17.87
N THR A 188 -2.13 2.09 -19.17
CA THR A 188 -3.18 1.51 -20.03
C THR A 188 -3.52 0.09 -19.60
N ALA A 189 -2.52 -0.73 -19.26
CA ALA A 189 -2.73 -2.09 -18.79
C ALA A 189 -3.40 -2.09 -17.41
N LEU A 190 -2.94 -1.26 -16.45
CA LEU A 190 -3.51 -1.17 -15.10
C LEU A 190 -4.93 -0.65 -15.08
N LYS A 191 -5.34 0.17 -16.05
CA LYS A 191 -6.72 0.65 -16.17
C LYS A 191 -7.72 -0.50 -16.16
N GLU A 192 -7.42 -1.62 -16.83
CA GLU A 192 -8.26 -2.81 -16.83
C GLU A 192 -8.46 -3.39 -15.42
N GLU A 193 -7.39 -3.43 -14.62
CA GLU A 193 -7.44 -3.90 -13.24
C GLU A 193 -8.21 -2.94 -12.32
N TYR A 194 -7.95 -1.64 -12.46
CA TYR A 194 -8.59 -0.60 -11.65
C TYR A 194 -10.11 -0.55 -11.85
N GLU A 195 -10.53 -0.57 -13.11
CA GLU A 195 -11.95 -0.60 -13.46
C GLU A 195 -12.63 -1.89 -12.95
N ALA A 196 -12.00 -3.07 -13.11
CA ALA A 196 -12.57 -4.33 -12.63
C ALA A 196 -12.80 -4.34 -11.11
N ILE A 197 -11.89 -3.76 -10.32
CA ILE A 197 -12.04 -3.62 -8.86
C ILE A 197 -13.28 -2.77 -8.53
N VAL A 198 -13.43 -1.63 -9.19
CA VAL A 198 -14.55 -0.71 -8.93
C VAL A 198 -15.86 -1.26 -9.47
N ASP A 199 -15.86 -1.90 -10.64
CA ASP A 199 -17.02 -2.60 -11.22
C ASP A 199 -17.53 -3.71 -10.30
N ALA A 200 -16.62 -4.39 -9.59
CA ALA A 200 -16.97 -5.37 -8.56
C ALA A 200 -17.55 -4.73 -7.27
N GLY A 201 -17.62 -3.40 -7.17
CA GLY A 201 -18.22 -2.67 -6.06
C GLY A 201 -17.28 -2.38 -4.90
N PHE A 202 -15.96 -2.56 -5.06
CA PHE A 202 -14.94 -2.25 -4.06
C PHE A 202 -14.38 -0.83 -4.25
N LEU A 203 -13.82 -0.25 -3.17
CA LEU A 203 -12.93 0.88 -3.32
C LEU A 203 -11.61 0.41 -3.93
N LEU A 204 -11.04 1.23 -4.78
CA LEU A 204 -9.69 1.06 -5.30
C LEU A 204 -8.70 1.81 -4.41
N GLN A 205 -7.70 1.13 -3.87
CA GLN A 205 -6.51 1.76 -3.30
C GLN A 205 -5.33 1.61 -4.24
N LEU A 206 -4.72 2.72 -4.64
CA LEU A 206 -3.47 2.73 -5.38
C LEU A 206 -2.30 2.78 -4.40
N ASP A 207 -1.45 1.76 -4.41
CA ASP A 207 -0.22 1.73 -3.61
C ASP A 207 0.92 2.35 -4.42
N CYS A 208 1.32 3.54 -4.02
CA CYS A 208 2.25 4.41 -4.73
C CYS A 208 3.48 4.78 -3.90
N PRO A 209 4.25 3.82 -3.38
CA PRO A 209 5.50 4.15 -2.68
C PRO A 209 6.50 4.85 -3.58
N ASP A 210 6.44 4.64 -4.87
CA ASP A 210 7.27 5.28 -5.89
C ASP A 210 7.23 6.81 -5.84
N LEU A 211 6.09 7.39 -5.47
CA LEU A 211 5.91 8.85 -5.37
C LEU A 211 6.73 9.49 -4.23
N ALA A 212 7.34 8.69 -3.38
CA ALA A 212 8.24 9.13 -2.31
C ALA A 212 9.54 8.30 -2.26
N LEU A 213 9.44 6.97 -2.22
CA LEU A 213 10.54 6.03 -2.07
C LEU A 213 11.61 6.16 -3.17
N GLU A 214 11.22 6.37 -4.43
CA GLU A 214 12.17 6.40 -5.55
C GLU A 214 13.16 7.57 -5.44
N ARG A 215 12.87 8.61 -4.62
CA ARG A 215 13.82 9.69 -4.33
C ARG A 215 15.15 9.16 -3.81
N HIS A 216 15.14 8.19 -2.93
CA HIS A 216 16.35 7.60 -2.33
C HIS A 216 16.72 6.22 -2.92
N LEU A 217 16.06 5.81 -4.01
CA LEU A 217 16.41 4.64 -4.81
C LEU A 217 16.90 5.04 -6.21
N SER A 218 15.99 5.12 -7.17
CA SER A 218 16.31 5.37 -8.57
C SER A 218 16.86 6.78 -8.81
N TYR A 219 16.38 7.77 -8.04
CA TYR A 219 16.73 9.20 -8.17
C TYR A 219 17.70 9.68 -7.09
N GLN A 220 18.41 8.78 -6.38
CA GLN A 220 19.28 9.15 -5.25
C GLN A 220 20.47 10.05 -5.65
N ASP A 221 20.95 9.95 -6.89
CA ASP A 221 22.06 10.74 -7.43
C ASP A 221 21.59 11.87 -8.37
N GLN A 222 20.26 12.07 -8.49
CA GLN A 222 19.68 13.07 -9.37
C GLN A 222 19.28 14.32 -8.58
N PRO A 223 19.20 15.50 -9.22
CA PRO A 223 18.56 16.66 -8.62
C PRO A 223 17.13 16.37 -8.15
N LEU A 224 16.65 17.08 -7.12
CA LEU A 224 15.29 16.93 -6.65
C LEU A 224 14.25 17.17 -7.75
N GLY A 225 14.51 18.17 -8.63
CA GLY A 225 13.62 18.49 -9.75
C GLY A 225 13.37 17.32 -10.72
N ASP A 226 14.37 16.47 -10.95
CA ASP A 226 14.21 15.30 -11.83
C ASP A 226 13.28 14.26 -11.19
N PHE A 227 13.39 14.07 -9.87
CA PHE A 227 12.48 13.22 -9.12
C PHE A 227 11.04 13.80 -9.11
N LEU A 228 10.88 15.09 -8.87
CA LEU A 228 9.57 15.74 -8.92
C LEU A 228 8.94 15.63 -10.31
N GLY A 229 9.73 15.76 -11.37
CA GLY A 229 9.28 15.50 -12.75
C GLY A 229 8.82 14.05 -12.98
N PHE A 230 9.47 13.08 -12.34
CA PHE A 230 8.96 11.69 -12.32
C PHE A 230 7.62 11.59 -11.61
N VAL A 231 7.49 12.19 -10.42
CA VAL A 231 6.21 12.20 -9.66
C VAL A 231 5.09 12.82 -10.50
N GLU A 232 5.35 13.93 -11.22
CA GLU A 232 4.36 14.55 -12.12
C GLU A 232 3.93 13.61 -13.25
N ARG A 233 4.88 12.92 -13.89
CA ARG A 233 4.57 11.95 -14.95
C ARG A 233 3.73 10.79 -14.44
N VAL A 234 4.05 10.26 -13.26
CA VAL A 234 3.30 9.17 -12.64
C VAL A 234 1.88 9.62 -12.28
N VAL A 235 1.71 10.78 -11.63
CA VAL A 235 0.38 11.34 -11.32
C VAL A 235 -0.42 11.57 -12.60
N GLY A 236 0.20 12.10 -13.66
CA GLY A 236 -0.44 12.22 -14.97
C GLY A 236 -0.91 10.89 -15.55
N THR A 237 -0.12 9.84 -15.41
CA THR A 237 -0.46 8.48 -15.86
C THR A 237 -1.58 7.87 -15.00
N ILE A 238 -1.52 8.02 -13.68
CA ILE A 238 -2.62 7.62 -12.79
C ILE A 238 -3.93 8.28 -13.20
N ASN A 239 -3.91 9.61 -13.43
CA ASN A 239 -5.11 10.35 -13.84
C ASN A 239 -5.73 9.86 -15.15
N LYS A 240 -4.91 9.38 -16.09
CA LYS A 240 -5.38 8.72 -17.32
C LYS A 240 -5.99 7.34 -17.02
N ALA A 241 -5.32 6.55 -16.17
CA ALA A 241 -5.76 5.20 -15.82
C ALA A 241 -7.10 5.19 -15.05
N VAL A 242 -7.32 6.18 -14.17
CA VAL A 242 -8.58 6.28 -13.39
C VAL A 242 -9.63 7.18 -14.04
N ALA A 243 -9.46 7.61 -15.29
CA ALA A 243 -10.32 8.62 -15.92
C ALA A 243 -11.82 8.26 -15.96
N ASN A 244 -12.15 6.98 -15.96
CA ASN A 244 -13.53 6.47 -15.95
C ASN A 244 -14.04 6.13 -14.53
N ILE A 245 -13.23 6.32 -13.50
CA ILE A 245 -13.55 5.98 -12.11
C ILE A 245 -13.86 7.27 -11.34
N PRO A 246 -15.01 7.34 -10.64
CA PRO A 246 -15.30 8.50 -9.78
C PRO A 246 -14.21 8.67 -8.70
N PRO A 247 -13.69 9.89 -8.47
CA PRO A 247 -12.62 10.13 -7.49
C PRO A 247 -12.90 9.57 -6.09
N GLU A 248 -14.16 9.62 -5.64
CA GLU A 248 -14.59 9.09 -4.35
C GLU A 248 -14.52 7.55 -4.25
N LYS A 249 -14.18 6.86 -5.33
CA LYS A 249 -13.91 5.41 -5.36
C LYS A 249 -12.42 5.09 -5.31
N VAL A 250 -11.55 6.09 -5.35
CA VAL A 250 -10.10 5.93 -5.40
C VAL A 250 -9.44 6.57 -4.18
N ARG A 251 -8.54 5.84 -3.53
CA ARG A 251 -7.62 6.38 -2.51
C ARG A 251 -6.17 6.11 -2.90
N LEU A 252 -5.31 7.08 -2.65
CA LEU A 252 -3.89 7.05 -3.00
C LEU A 252 -3.06 6.86 -1.73
N HIS A 253 -2.42 5.70 -1.58
CA HIS A 253 -1.47 5.45 -0.50
C HIS A 253 -0.06 5.78 -0.97
N VAL A 254 0.60 6.70 -0.25
CA VAL A 254 2.00 7.10 -0.48
C VAL A 254 2.78 6.86 0.79
N CYS A 255 3.89 6.14 0.68
CA CYS A 255 4.83 5.92 1.78
C CYS A 255 6.28 5.93 1.27
N TRP A 256 7.22 6.03 2.19
CA TRP A 256 8.66 6.08 1.91
C TRP A 256 9.33 4.71 1.93
N GLY A 257 8.52 3.65 1.85
CA GLY A 257 8.98 2.26 1.86
C GLY A 257 8.81 1.59 3.22
N ASN A 258 8.38 0.31 3.16
CA ASN A 258 8.10 -0.50 4.34
C ASN A 258 9.36 -1.24 4.81
N TYR A 259 10.30 -0.53 5.40
CA TYR A 259 11.52 -1.10 5.98
C TYR A 259 11.92 -0.34 7.25
N GLU A 260 12.49 -1.04 8.21
CA GLU A 260 13.12 -0.42 9.38
C GLU A 260 14.50 0.09 8.99
N GLY A 261 14.64 1.39 8.94
CA GLY A 261 15.88 2.03 8.49
C GLY A 261 15.97 3.48 8.94
N PRO A 262 17.09 4.17 8.59
CA PRO A 262 17.33 5.54 9.02
C PRO A 262 16.32 6.55 8.47
N HIS A 263 15.81 6.36 7.25
CA HIS A 263 14.85 7.25 6.59
C HIS A 263 15.27 8.73 6.50
N ASP A 264 16.57 9.03 6.67
CA ASP A 264 17.09 10.40 6.67
C ASP A 264 17.45 10.95 5.29
N CYS A 265 17.19 10.15 4.24
CA CYS A 265 17.26 10.55 2.83
C CYS A 265 15.90 10.67 2.17
N ASP A 266 14.81 10.53 2.93
CA ASP A 266 13.45 10.62 2.43
C ASP A 266 13.12 12.05 1.95
N VAL A 267 12.35 12.15 0.88
CA VAL A 267 11.83 13.44 0.43
C VAL A 267 10.78 13.96 1.43
N PRO A 268 10.81 15.23 1.82
CA PRO A 268 9.74 15.82 2.64
C PRO A 268 8.38 15.76 1.94
N LEU A 269 7.31 15.50 2.69
CA LEU A 269 5.94 15.53 2.15
C LEU A 269 5.61 16.89 1.51
N ALA A 270 6.12 17.98 2.07
CA ALA A 270 5.91 19.33 1.55
C ALA A 270 6.37 19.51 0.09
N ASP A 271 7.39 18.77 -0.35
CA ASP A 271 7.93 18.88 -1.70
C ASP A 271 7.06 18.11 -2.73
N ILE A 272 6.43 17.03 -2.33
CA ILE A 272 5.62 16.17 -3.22
C ILE A 272 4.12 16.45 -3.13
N LEU A 273 3.60 16.93 -2.01
CA LEU A 273 2.17 17.11 -1.79
C LEU A 273 1.49 17.98 -2.86
N PRO A 274 2.07 19.10 -3.36
CA PRO A 274 1.46 19.91 -4.42
C PRO A 274 1.22 19.13 -5.71
N ILE A 275 2.06 18.11 -6.00
CA ILE A 275 1.90 17.25 -7.16
C ILE A 275 0.88 16.15 -6.87
N LEU A 276 0.94 15.55 -5.67
CA LEU A 276 -0.05 14.54 -5.25
C LEU A 276 -1.48 15.09 -5.31
N GLN A 277 -1.69 16.35 -4.90
CA GLN A 277 -2.99 17.01 -4.93
C GLN A 277 -3.56 17.22 -6.34
N GLN A 278 -2.76 17.03 -7.40
CA GLN A 278 -3.24 17.02 -8.78
C GLN A 278 -3.84 15.68 -9.19
N SER A 279 -3.73 14.64 -8.35
CA SER A 279 -4.33 13.34 -8.61
C SER A 279 -5.85 13.36 -8.43
N LYS A 280 -6.56 12.68 -9.33
CA LYS A 280 -8.02 12.58 -9.33
C LYS A 280 -8.49 11.48 -8.37
N VAL A 281 -8.28 11.69 -7.08
CA VAL A 281 -8.59 10.74 -6.01
C VAL A 281 -9.41 11.40 -4.90
N GLY A 282 -10.27 10.63 -4.23
CA GLY A 282 -11.10 11.13 -3.13
C GLY A 282 -10.40 11.07 -1.77
N ALA A 283 -9.27 10.35 -1.65
CA ALA A 283 -8.52 10.31 -0.39
C ALA A 283 -7.01 10.13 -0.61
N PHE A 284 -6.24 10.74 0.28
CA PHE A 284 -4.82 10.46 0.49
C PHE A 284 -4.65 9.58 1.73
N PHE A 285 -3.81 8.56 1.62
CA PHE A 285 -3.43 7.72 2.73
C PHE A 285 -1.93 7.88 2.99
N LEU A 286 -1.58 8.50 4.12
CA LEU A 286 -0.22 8.93 4.45
C LEU A 286 0.20 8.45 5.84
N PRO A 287 1.46 8.02 6.05
CA PRO A 287 1.97 7.54 7.33
C PRO A 287 2.36 8.70 8.25
N PHE A 288 1.88 8.66 9.50
CA PHE A 288 2.22 9.62 10.56
C PHE A 288 2.53 8.95 11.90
N ALA A 289 2.69 7.62 11.94
CA ALA A 289 3.12 6.92 13.14
C ALA A 289 4.64 6.76 13.20
N ASN A 290 5.32 6.56 12.07
CA ASN A 290 6.76 6.48 11.99
C ASN A 290 7.40 7.77 12.53
N PRO A 291 8.35 7.71 13.50
CA PRO A 291 8.98 8.88 14.10
C PRO A 291 9.59 9.85 13.09
N ARG A 292 10.01 9.37 11.91
CA ARG A 292 10.60 10.19 10.86
C ARG A 292 9.56 11.08 10.17
N HIS A 293 8.33 10.62 10.03
CA HIS A 293 7.23 11.29 9.33
C HIS A 293 6.12 11.80 10.24
N ALA A 294 6.20 11.52 11.55
CA ALA A 294 5.15 11.86 12.54
C ALA A 294 4.84 13.36 12.65
N HIS A 295 5.69 14.22 12.13
CA HIS A 295 5.50 15.70 12.14
C HIS A 295 4.87 16.20 10.83
N GLU A 296 4.84 15.41 9.77
CA GLU A 296 4.51 15.91 8.43
C GLU A 296 3.02 16.24 8.24
N TYR A 297 2.13 15.82 9.15
CA TYR A 297 0.73 16.29 9.12
C TYR A 297 0.60 17.82 9.17
N HIS A 298 1.59 18.54 9.72
CA HIS A 298 1.62 20.00 9.71
C HIS A 298 1.67 20.62 8.32
N VAL A 299 2.04 19.88 7.29
CA VAL A 299 2.05 20.38 5.90
C VAL A 299 0.65 20.84 5.49
N PHE A 300 -0.40 20.17 5.98
CA PHE A 300 -1.79 20.50 5.66
C PHE A 300 -2.27 21.83 6.24
N GLU A 301 -1.55 22.44 7.19
CA GLU A 301 -1.81 23.80 7.66
C GLU A 301 -1.60 24.85 6.55
N LYS A 302 -0.65 24.57 5.64
CA LYS A 302 -0.29 25.46 4.53
C LYS A 302 -0.82 25.00 3.19
N GLN A 303 -1.05 23.70 3.05
CA GLN A 303 -1.52 23.03 1.84
C GLN A 303 -2.73 22.17 2.18
N PRO A 304 -3.90 22.77 2.46
CA PRO A 304 -5.07 22.03 2.88
C PRO A 304 -5.58 21.08 1.78
N LEU A 305 -6.27 20.03 2.20
CA LEU A 305 -7.01 19.16 1.30
C LEU A 305 -8.16 19.91 0.62
N ALA A 306 -8.53 19.52 -0.59
CA ALA A 306 -9.78 19.98 -1.19
C ALA A 306 -10.98 19.53 -0.31
N ASP A 307 -12.09 20.27 -0.36
CA ASP A 307 -13.23 20.08 0.54
C ASP A 307 -13.91 18.71 0.46
N ASP A 308 -13.80 18.06 -0.69
CA ASP A 308 -14.33 16.73 -0.96
C ASP A 308 -13.35 15.59 -0.66
N GLN A 309 -12.07 15.88 -0.37
CA GLN A 309 -11.05 14.90 -0.09
C GLN A 309 -11.00 14.49 1.39
N ILE A 310 -10.57 13.26 1.62
CA ILE A 310 -10.39 12.61 2.92
C ILE A 310 -8.89 12.35 3.16
N LEU A 311 -8.45 12.48 4.39
CA LEU A 311 -7.13 12.02 4.84
C LEU A 311 -7.27 10.72 5.63
N VAL A 312 -6.71 9.65 5.10
CA VAL A 312 -6.47 8.42 5.87
C VAL A 312 -5.11 8.56 6.53
N ALA A 313 -5.11 8.72 7.83
CA ALA A 313 -3.91 8.94 8.62
C ALA A 313 -3.34 7.61 9.13
N GLY A 314 -2.13 7.26 8.75
CA GLY A 314 -1.36 6.20 9.39
C GLY A 314 -1.00 6.61 10.82
N VAL A 315 -1.57 5.94 11.81
CA VAL A 315 -1.37 6.23 13.24
C VAL A 315 -0.86 5.01 14.00
N ILE A 316 -0.68 3.90 13.29
CA ILE A 316 -0.09 2.64 13.76
C ILE A 316 1.16 2.35 12.93
N ASP A 317 2.30 2.14 13.59
CA ASP A 317 3.52 1.69 12.95
C ASP A 317 3.41 0.22 12.51
N SER A 318 3.86 -0.09 11.30
CA SER A 318 3.80 -1.45 10.73
C SER A 318 5.13 -2.21 10.76
N LEU A 319 6.16 -1.68 11.45
CA LEU A 319 7.53 -2.24 11.44
C LEU A 319 7.99 -2.76 12.80
N THR A 320 7.41 -2.29 13.90
CA THR A 320 7.82 -2.66 15.26
C THR A 320 6.77 -3.51 15.98
N ASN A 321 7.23 -4.34 16.92
CA ASN A 321 6.36 -5.17 17.76
C ASN A 321 5.82 -4.43 19.00
N PHE A 322 5.94 -3.12 19.08
CA PHE A 322 5.22 -2.34 20.08
C PHE A 322 3.73 -2.29 19.73
N VAL A 323 2.87 -2.68 20.66
CA VAL A 323 1.43 -2.40 20.56
C VAL A 323 1.23 -0.97 21.06
N GLU A 324 0.74 -0.09 20.22
CA GLU A 324 0.47 1.29 20.58
C GLU A 324 -0.60 1.36 21.68
N HIS A 325 -0.38 2.21 22.69
CA HIS A 325 -1.41 2.48 23.67
C HIS A 325 -2.56 3.25 23.00
N PRO A 326 -3.85 2.90 23.23
CA PRO A 326 -4.98 3.57 22.60
C PRO A 326 -5.01 5.08 22.79
N GLU A 327 -4.53 5.60 23.94
CA GLU A 327 -4.38 7.04 24.18
C GLU A 327 -3.38 7.69 23.20
N ALA A 328 -2.24 7.05 22.93
CA ALA A 328 -1.27 7.56 21.97
C ALA A 328 -1.81 7.55 20.53
N VAL A 329 -2.63 6.55 20.20
CA VAL A 329 -3.34 6.50 18.92
C VAL A 329 -4.35 7.64 18.82
N ALA A 330 -5.14 7.86 19.88
CA ALA A 330 -6.09 8.96 19.94
C ALA A 330 -5.42 10.33 19.77
N ASP A 331 -4.31 10.57 20.48
CA ASP A 331 -3.54 11.81 20.36
C ASP A 331 -3.06 12.08 18.92
N ARG A 332 -2.61 11.03 18.20
CA ARG A 332 -2.22 11.14 16.79
C ARG A 332 -3.39 11.50 15.89
N ILE A 333 -4.54 10.85 16.08
CA ILE A 333 -5.78 11.14 15.33
C ILE A 333 -6.24 12.58 15.56
N GLU A 334 -6.27 13.04 16.83
CA GLU A 334 -6.70 14.39 17.18
C GLU A 334 -5.83 15.47 16.52
N ARG A 335 -4.49 15.30 16.53
CA ARG A 335 -3.57 16.23 15.84
C ARG A 335 -3.87 16.34 14.36
N VAL A 336 -4.09 15.22 13.70
CA VAL A 336 -4.44 15.21 12.27
C VAL A 336 -5.81 15.85 12.04
N ALA A 337 -6.81 15.53 12.87
CA ALA A 337 -8.14 16.09 12.75
C ALA A 337 -8.16 17.61 12.96
N GLN A 338 -7.35 18.12 13.88
CA GLN A 338 -7.19 19.57 14.12
C GLN A 338 -6.64 20.30 12.89
N VAL A 339 -5.62 19.72 12.24
CA VAL A 339 -5.00 20.32 11.05
C VAL A 339 -5.91 20.24 9.82
N VAL A 340 -6.63 19.12 9.65
CA VAL A 340 -7.63 18.94 8.57
C VAL A 340 -8.84 19.87 8.78
N GLY A 341 -9.13 20.26 10.04
CA GLY A 341 -10.21 21.19 10.39
C GLY A 341 -11.61 20.57 10.44
N ASP A 342 -11.77 19.34 9.98
CA ASP A 342 -13.03 18.57 10.04
C ASP A 342 -12.72 17.10 10.34
N PRO A 343 -13.02 16.59 11.55
CA PRO A 343 -12.78 15.21 11.92
C PRO A 343 -13.53 14.20 11.06
N LYS A 344 -14.63 14.59 10.41
CA LYS A 344 -15.37 13.73 9.49
C LYS A 344 -14.58 13.37 8.23
N ARG A 345 -13.56 14.14 7.92
CA ARG A 345 -12.65 13.95 6.79
C ARG A 345 -11.38 13.17 7.16
N VAL A 346 -11.31 12.61 8.38
CA VAL A 346 -10.19 11.81 8.85
C VAL A 346 -10.63 10.36 9.07
N ILE A 347 -9.84 9.41 8.54
CA ILE A 347 -9.94 7.99 8.80
C ILE A 347 -8.62 7.55 9.42
N ALA A 348 -8.66 6.71 10.46
CA ALA A 348 -7.45 6.20 11.10
C ALA A 348 -6.99 4.89 10.45
N GLY A 349 -5.69 4.78 10.15
CA GLY A 349 -5.10 3.61 9.48
C GLY A 349 -3.73 3.22 10.02
N THR A 350 -3.07 2.31 9.31
CA THR A 350 -1.68 1.90 9.57
C THR A 350 -0.73 2.62 8.61
N ASP A 351 0.53 2.83 8.99
CA ASP A 351 1.51 3.51 8.14
C ASP A 351 1.76 2.79 6.81
N CYS A 352 1.78 1.47 6.85
CA CYS A 352 1.98 0.61 5.68
C CYS A 352 1.31 -0.76 5.90
N GLY A 353 1.44 -1.68 4.94
CA GLY A 353 1.04 -3.07 5.09
C GLY A 353 1.95 -3.85 6.04
N PHE A 354 1.45 -4.92 6.66
CA PHE A 354 2.22 -5.75 7.60
C PHE A 354 3.01 -6.87 6.91
N ASP A 355 2.64 -7.29 5.69
CA ASP A 355 3.34 -8.36 4.95
C ASP A 355 3.31 -8.08 3.43
N THR A 356 3.97 -7.00 3.02
CA THR A 356 3.97 -6.45 1.66
C THR A 356 4.49 -7.39 0.58
N SER A 357 5.31 -8.37 0.97
CA SER A 357 5.67 -9.55 0.17
C SER A 357 5.66 -10.75 1.10
N ALA A 358 5.24 -11.91 0.63
CA ALA A 358 5.06 -13.10 1.45
C ALA A 358 6.33 -13.46 2.25
N GLY A 359 6.24 -13.43 3.57
CA GLY A 359 7.33 -13.67 4.50
C GLY A 359 8.23 -12.46 4.82
N MET A 360 7.92 -11.28 4.29
CA MET A 360 8.67 -10.05 4.59
C MET A 360 8.17 -9.32 5.83
N GLY A 361 7.02 -9.72 6.39
CA GLY A 361 6.47 -9.13 7.61
C GLY A 361 7.48 -9.11 8.76
N ARG A 362 7.54 -7.98 9.50
CA ARG A 362 8.44 -7.80 10.65
C ARG A 362 7.73 -7.91 11.98
N VAL A 363 6.43 -7.66 11.98
CA VAL A 363 5.57 -7.72 13.15
C VAL A 363 5.00 -9.13 13.28
N ALA A 364 5.07 -9.70 14.46
CA ALA A 364 4.47 -11.00 14.75
C ALA A 364 2.95 -10.95 14.52
N GLU A 365 2.38 -12.04 13.98
CA GLU A 365 0.97 -12.05 13.57
C GLU A 365 0.02 -11.66 14.71
N ASP A 366 0.20 -12.21 15.90
CA ASP A 366 -0.61 -11.90 17.08
C ASP A 366 -0.50 -10.44 17.51
N VAL A 367 0.69 -9.85 17.38
CA VAL A 367 0.93 -8.42 17.63
C VAL A 367 0.24 -7.56 16.59
N VAL A 368 0.17 -7.98 15.32
CA VAL A 368 -0.60 -7.25 14.28
C VAL A 368 -2.06 -7.08 14.70
N TRP A 369 -2.69 -8.15 15.19
CA TRP A 369 -4.09 -8.09 15.61
C TRP A 369 -4.29 -7.23 16.87
N ALA A 370 -3.35 -7.27 17.81
CA ALA A 370 -3.35 -6.39 18.97
C ALA A 370 -3.20 -4.91 18.57
N LYS A 371 -2.35 -4.59 17.58
CA LYS A 371 -2.18 -3.24 17.04
C LYS A 371 -3.46 -2.74 16.35
N LEU A 372 -4.13 -3.57 15.57
CA LEU A 372 -5.41 -3.21 14.93
C LEU A 372 -6.53 -3.02 15.96
N THR A 373 -6.54 -3.80 17.05
CA THR A 373 -7.45 -3.59 18.18
C THR A 373 -7.17 -2.24 18.87
N ALA A 374 -5.89 -1.92 19.11
CA ALA A 374 -5.49 -0.63 19.67
C ALA A 374 -5.85 0.55 18.76
N LEU A 375 -5.79 0.35 17.42
CA LEU A 375 -6.28 1.33 16.45
C LEU A 375 -7.77 1.61 16.65
N ALA A 376 -8.61 0.58 16.74
CA ALA A 376 -10.05 0.71 16.91
C ALA A 376 -10.40 1.38 18.26
N GLU A 377 -9.72 1.00 19.34
CA GLU A 377 -9.89 1.62 20.66
C GLU A 377 -9.46 3.10 20.65
N GLY A 378 -8.32 3.42 20.05
CA GLY A 378 -7.82 4.78 19.90
C GLY A 378 -8.75 5.66 19.07
N ALA A 379 -9.30 5.14 17.98
CA ALA A 379 -10.28 5.84 17.15
C ALA A 379 -11.56 6.14 17.93
N ARG A 380 -12.03 5.22 18.78
CA ARG A 380 -13.17 5.43 19.66
C ARG A 380 -12.89 6.53 20.72
N LEU A 381 -11.70 6.53 21.30
CA LEU A 381 -11.28 7.57 22.25
C LEU A 381 -11.20 8.95 21.57
N ALA A 382 -10.56 9.04 20.42
CA ALA A 382 -10.47 10.26 19.64
C ALA A 382 -11.85 10.79 19.25
N SER A 383 -12.76 9.91 18.80
CA SER A 383 -14.14 10.29 18.46
C SER A 383 -14.83 10.99 19.64
N LYS A 384 -14.73 10.41 20.84
CA LYS A 384 -15.30 11.00 22.07
C LYS A 384 -14.69 12.37 22.38
N ARG A 385 -13.36 12.52 22.26
CA ARG A 385 -12.65 13.77 22.55
C ARG A 385 -12.95 14.86 21.54
N LEU A 386 -13.20 14.48 20.27
CA LEU A 386 -13.58 15.37 19.18
C LEU A 386 -15.09 15.71 19.18
N GLY A 387 -15.85 15.19 20.16
CA GLY A 387 -17.29 15.46 20.26
C GLY A 387 -18.12 14.81 19.17
N MET A 388 -17.65 13.69 18.62
CA MET A 388 -18.37 12.87 17.62
C MET A 388 -19.17 11.80 18.36
N GLY A 389 -20.46 11.60 18.01
CA GLY A 389 -21.35 10.60 18.62
C GLY A 389 -22.60 11.17 19.17
#